data_4dc2d46fdc20fc6c48a9e6bb0240c550
#
_entry.id   4dc2d46fdc20fc6c48a9e6bb0240c550
#
_cell.length_a   1.000
_cell.length_b   1.000
_cell.length_c   1.000
_cell.angle_alpha   90.00
_cell.angle_beta   90.00
_cell.angle_gamma   90.00
#
_symmetry.space_group_name_H-M   'P 1'
#
loop_
_entity.id
_entity.type
_entity.pdbx_description
1 polymer ?
#
loop_
_entity_poly.entity_id
_entity_poly.type
_entity_poly.pdbx_seq_one_letter_code
_entity_poly.pdbx_strand_id
1 'polypeptide(L)'
;MSVLLSPKELQEQLDTVVVLDARGFDAYAGAHIPGAFAIDMDAHMSGPLGVHGGRHPLPDMSVLAQRLSECGVTMDSHIVVYDAWISFAGRLRFLLLYMGF
;
A
#
# COMPACT_ATOMS: atom_id res chain seq x y z
N MET A 1 -12.40 -2.67 12.62
CA MET A 1 -11.48 -3.05 11.54
C MET A 1 -10.45 -4.03 12.07
N SER A 2 -10.28 -5.17 11.41
CA SER A 2 -9.21 -6.11 11.75
C SER A 2 -7.87 -5.54 11.30
N VAL A 3 -6.86 -5.59 12.16
CA VAL A 3 -5.50 -5.12 11.82
C VAL A 3 -4.76 -6.19 11.02
N LEU A 4 -5.00 -7.45 11.32
CA LEU A 4 -4.36 -8.59 10.66
C LEU A 4 -5.41 -9.48 10.03
N LEU A 5 -5.07 -10.01 8.86
CA LEU A 5 -5.93 -10.91 8.10
C LEU A 5 -5.10 -12.15 7.73
N SER A 6 -5.65 -13.34 7.92
CA SER A 6 -4.97 -14.56 7.48
C SER A 6 -5.09 -14.71 5.96
N PRO A 7 -4.18 -15.48 5.31
CA PRO A 7 -4.31 -15.75 3.88
C PRO A 7 -5.66 -16.37 3.50
N LYS A 8 -6.20 -17.23 4.35
CA LYS A 8 -7.50 -17.84 4.11
C LYS A 8 -8.63 -16.81 4.14
N GLU A 9 -8.61 -15.93 5.14
CA GLU A 9 -9.60 -14.85 5.27
C GLU A 9 -9.54 -13.91 4.07
N LEU A 10 -8.33 -13.57 3.60
CA LEU A 10 -8.15 -12.75 2.41
C LEU A 10 -8.73 -13.44 1.18
N GLN A 11 -8.43 -14.74 1.00
CA GLN A 11 -8.93 -15.50 -0.14
C GLN A 11 -10.47 -15.48 -0.22
N GLU A 12 -11.12 -15.53 0.92
CA GLU A 12 -12.59 -15.49 1.01
C GLU A 12 -13.16 -14.13 0.64
N GLN A 13 -12.35 -13.07 0.65
CA GLN A 13 -12.77 -11.68 0.45
C GLN A 13 -12.18 -11.03 -0.79
N LEU A 14 -11.42 -11.76 -1.63
CA LEU A 14 -10.68 -11.18 -2.75
C LEU A 14 -11.55 -10.32 -3.68
N ASP A 15 -12.81 -10.71 -3.89
CA ASP A 15 -13.71 -10.01 -4.80
C ASP A 15 -14.26 -8.69 -4.21
N THR A 16 -14.11 -8.48 -2.92
CA THR A 16 -14.72 -7.34 -2.21
C THR A 16 -13.71 -6.35 -1.64
N VAL A 17 -12.41 -6.63 -1.79
CA VAL A 17 -11.35 -5.78 -1.24
C VAL A 17 -10.42 -5.30 -2.36
N VAL A 18 -9.73 -4.18 -2.11
CA VAL A 18 -8.60 -3.76 -2.92
C VAL A 18 -7.33 -4.23 -2.22
N VAL A 19 -6.54 -5.06 -2.90
CA VAL A 19 -5.30 -5.60 -2.32
C VAL A 19 -4.11 -4.80 -2.85
N LEU A 20 -3.31 -4.29 -1.92
CA LEU A 20 -2.11 -3.51 -2.23
C LEU A 20 -0.87 -4.28 -1.78
N ASP A 21 0.06 -4.46 -2.71
CA ASP A 21 1.34 -5.11 -2.48
C ASP A 21 2.39 -4.04 -2.19
N ALA A 22 2.88 -4.02 -0.96
CA ALA A 22 3.86 -3.03 -0.51
C ALA A 22 5.32 -3.51 -0.61
N ARG A 23 5.57 -4.64 -1.29
CA ARG A 23 6.92 -5.23 -1.37
C ARG A 23 7.84 -4.52 -2.37
N GLY A 24 7.30 -3.68 -3.25
CA GLY A 24 8.05 -3.02 -4.31
C GLY A 24 7.82 -3.64 -5.68
N PHE A 25 8.16 -2.88 -6.73
CA PHE A 25 7.88 -3.29 -8.11
C PHE A 25 8.55 -4.61 -8.51
N ASP A 26 9.79 -4.84 -8.08
CA ASP A 26 10.53 -6.05 -8.47
C ASP A 26 9.88 -7.31 -7.91
N ALA A 27 9.51 -7.29 -6.63
CA ALA A 27 8.83 -8.43 -6.02
C ALA A 27 7.45 -8.65 -6.63
N TYR A 28 6.72 -7.58 -6.89
CA TYR A 28 5.41 -7.64 -7.54
C TYR A 28 5.51 -8.27 -8.94
N ALA A 29 6.49 -7.85 -9.73
CA ALA A 29 6.67 -8.37 -11.08
C ALA A 29 7.02 -9.87 -11.08
N GLY A 30 7.74 -10.34 -10.06
CA GLY A 30 8.08 -11.75 -9.93
C GLY A 30 6.87 -12.64 -9.67
N ALA A 31 6.05 -12.28 -8.71
CA ALA A 31 4.79 -12.92 -8.39
C ALA A 31 4.02 -12.05 -7.41
N HIS A 32 2.70 -12.04 -7.50
CA HIS A 32 1.84 -11.30 -6.57
C HIS A 32 0.46 -11.97 -6.47
N ILE A 33 -0.29 -11.60 -5.44
CA ILE A 33 -1.67 -12.07 -5.29
C ILE A 33 -2.49 -11.61 -6.49
N PRO A 34 -3.29 -12.49 -7.11
CA PRO A 34 -4.12 -12.10 -8.27
C PRO A 34 -4.99 -10.88 -7.96
N GLY A 35 -4.93 -9.88 -8.84
CA GLY A 35 -5.69 -8.65 -8.67
C GLY A 35 -5.06 -7.61 -7.76
N ALA A 36 -3.93 -7.90 -7.11
CA ALA A 36 -3.23 -6.94 -6.29
C ALA A 36 -2.55 -5.86 -7.14
N PHE A 37 -2.42 -4.66 -6.56
CA PHE A 37 -1.71 -3.54 -7.18
C PHE A 37 -0.45 -3.20 -6.38
N ALA A 38 0.63 -2.86 -7.07
CA ALA A 38 1.88 -2.52 -6.43
C ALA A 38 1.87 -1.08 -5.92
N ILE A 39 2.30 -0.89 -4.66
CA ILE A 39 2.62 0.43 -4.11
C ILE A 39 4.09 0.38 -3.71
N ASP A 40 4.91 1.19 -4.34
CA ASP A 40 6.35 1.16 -4.17
C ASP A 40 6.82 2.20 -3.14
N MET A 41 7.79 1.80 -2.29
CA MET A 41 8.28 2.70 -1.24
C MET A 41 8.87 3.99 -1.83
N ASP A 42 9.75 3.86 -2.81
CA ASP A 42 10.45 5.01 -3.39
C ASP A 42 9.55 5.84 -4.31
N ALA A 43 8.68 5.19 -5.07
CA ALA A 43 7.83 5.87 -6.02
C ALA A 43 6.60 6.52 -5.39
N HIS A 44 6.01 5.90 -4.37
CA HIS A 44 4.68 6.30 -3.86
C HIS A 44 4.65 6.64 -2.37
N MET A 45 5.53 6.05 -1.57
CA MET A 45 5.44 6.13 -0.10
C MET A 45 6.52 7.01 0.54
N SER A 46 7.39 7.60 -0.27
CA SER A 46 8.48 8.46 0.22
C SER A 46 8.60 9.70 -0.64
N GLY A 47 8.97 10.83 -0.02
CA GLY A 47 9.32 12.03 -0.73
C GLY A 47 10.79 12.04 -1.15
N PRO A 48 11.26 13.08 -1.86
CA PRO A 48 12.67 13.21 -2.21
C PRO A 48 13.53 13.32 -0.96
N LEU A 49 14.75 12.79 -1.02
CA LEU A 49 15.72 12.93 0.07
C LEU A 49 16.09 14.40 0.24
N GLY A 50 16.12 14.85 1.49
CA GLY A 50 16.46 16.22 1.86
C GLY A 50 17.26 16.25 3.14
N VAL A 51 17.70 17.48 3.52
CA VAL A 51 18.56 17.68 4.69
C VAL A 51 17.90 17.21 5.99
N HIS A 52 16.58 17.33 6.08
CA HIS A 52 15.84 17.02 7.30
C HIS A 52 14.89 15.83 7.15
N GLY A 53 14.85 15.17 6.00
CA GLY A 53 13.82 14.19 5.69
C GLY A 53 14.08 12.75 6.10
N GLY A 54 15.29 12.41 6.50
CA GLY A 54 15.65 11.02 6.74
C GLY A 54 15.67 10.20 5.45
N ARG A 55 15.79 8.87 5.58
CA ARG A 55 15.91 7.97 4.42
C ARG A 55 14.60 7.83 3.62
N HIS A 56 13.47 7.82 4.33
CA HIS A 56 12.15 7.73 3.72
C HIS A 56 11.26 8.85 4.25
N PRO A 57 11.47 10.10 3.79
CA PRO A 57 10.60 11.21 4.20
C PRO A 57 9.17 10.98 3.72
N LEU A 58 8.24 11.72 4.30
CA LEU A 58 6.83 11.64 3.89
C LEU A 58 6.71 11.96 2.39
N PRO A 59 5.87 11.24 1.66
CA PRO A 59 5.65 11.52 0.24
C PRO A 59 4.84 12.79 0.05
N ASP A 60 4.86 13.31 -1.18
CA ASP A 60 3.81 14.21 -1.61
C ASP A 60 2.50 13.40 -1.66
N MET A 61 1.53 13.77 -0.84
CA MET A 61 0.28 13.01 -0.72
C MET A 61 -0.49 12.96 -2.04
N SER A 62 -0.30 13.93 -2.94
CA SER A 62 -0.94 13.89 -4.26
C SER A 62 -0.40 12.75 -5.13
N VAL A 63 0.88 12.39 -5.00
CA VAL A 63 1.47 11.27 -5.73
C VAL A 63 0.85 9.96 -5.26
N LEU A 64 0.77 9.74 -3.96
CA LEU A 64 0.14 8.54 -3.41
C LEU A 64 -1.34 8.51 -3.75
N ALA A 65 -2.05 9.62 -3.62
CA ALA A 65 -3.47 9.71 -3.96
C ALA A 65 -3.73 9.35 -5.42
N GLN A 66 -2.89 9.84 -6.33
CA GLN A 66 -3.01 9.50 -7.75
C GLN A 66 -2.80 8.00 -7.98
N ARG A 67 -1.78 7.41 -7.35
CA ARG A 67 -1.52 5.97 -7.46
C ARG A 67 -2.71 5.16 -6.94
N LEU A 68 -3.27 5.53 -5.80
CA LEU A 68 -4.44 4.85 -5.24
C LEU A 68 -5.64 4.96 -6.19
N SER A 69 -5.85 6.11 -6.80
CA SER A 69 -6.90 6.31 -7.79
C SER A 69 -6.71 5.39 -9.00
N GLU A 70 -5.49 5.23 -9.49
CA GLU A 70 -5.16 4.29 -10.56
C GLU A 70 -5.50 2.83 -10.19
N CYS A 71 -5.40 2.49 -8.90
CA CYS A 71 -5.75 1.17 -8.38
C CYS A 71 -7.25 0.99 -8.15
N GLY A 72 -8.06 1.99 -8.41
CA GLY A 72 -9.50 1.94 -8.18
C GLY A 72 -9.91 2.17 -6.73
N VAL A 73 -9.03 2.70 -5.89
CA VAL A 73 -9.34 2.98 -4.49
C VAL A 73 -10.24 4.20 -4.37
N THR A 74 -11.30 4.06 -3.57
CA THR A 74 -12.18 5.17 -3.18
C THR A 74 -12.27 5.22 -1.66
N MET A 75 -12.91 6.25 -1.11
CA MET A 75 -13.08 6.37 0.34
C MET A 75 -13.94 5.24 0.93
N ASP A 76 -14.72 4.56 0.09
CA ASP A 76 -15.55 3.43 0.50
C ASP A 76 -14.83 2.08 0.35
N SER A 77 -13.61 2.08 -0.18
CA SER A 77 -12.87 0.84 -0.41
C SER A 77 -12.47 0.16 0.89
N HIS A 78 -12.57 -1.16 0.90
CA HIS A 78 -11.96 -2.00 1.92
C HIS A 78 -10.59 -2.40 1.41
N ILE A 79 -9.53 -1.94 2.06
CA ILE A 79 -8.16 -2.07 1.60
C ILE A 79 -7.41 -3.09 2.44
N VAL A 80 -6.74 -4.03 1.78
CA VAL A 80 -5.83 -4.99 2.42
C VAL A 80 -4.44 -4.78 1.88
N VAL A 81 -3.46 -4.66 2.76
CA VAL A 81 -2.05 -4.45 2.39
C VAL A 81 -1.25 -5.66 2.82
N TYR A 82 -0.34 -6.12 1.96
CA TYR A 82 0.59 -7.17 2.33
C TYR A 82 2.03 -6.82 1.98
N ASP A 83 2.97 -7.46 2.67
CA ASP A 83 4.40 -7.22 2.56
C ASP A 83 5.15 -8.52 2.91
N ALA A 84 6.41 -8.62 2.53
CA ALA A 84 7.33 -9.65 3.03
C ALA A 84 7.81 -9.31 4.44
N TRP A 85 7.91 -8.03 4.74
CA TRP A 85 8.31 -7.48 6.05
C TRP A 85 7.24 -6.49 6.49
N ILE A 86 6.86 -6.56 7.73
CA ILE A 86 5.75 -5.77 8.28
C ILE A 86 5.97 -4.25 8.17
N SER A 87 7.23 -3.80 8.03
CA SER A 87 7.57 -2.38 8.04
C SER A 87 6.98 -1.59 6.87
N PHE A 88 7.00 -2.13 5.66
CA PHE A 88 6.47 -1.43 4.48
C PHE A 88 4.95 -1.40 4.49
N ALA A 89 4.34 -2.52 4.84
CA ALA A 89 2.88 -2.57 4.99
C ALA A 89 2.40 -1.64 6.11
N GLY A 90 3.13 -1.59 7.22
CA GLY A 90 2.83 -0.68 8.32
C GLY A 90 2.93 0.78 7.93
N ARG A 91 3.94 1.15 7.13
CA ARG A 91 4.08 2.50 6.61
C ARG A 91 2.91 2.88 5.71
N LEU A 92 2.54 1.99 4.78
CA LEU A 92 1.41 2.25 3.89
C LEU A 92 0.12 2.39 4.68
N ARG A 93 -0.11 1.53 5.68
CA ARG A 93 -1.29 1.63 6.55
C ARG A 93 -1.33 2.98 7.27
N PHE A 94 -0.18 3.45 7.79
CA PHE A 94 -0.08 4.76 8.43
C PHE A 94 -0.48 5.87 7.46
N LEU A 95 0.07 5.85 6.23
CA LEU A 95 -0.23 6.86 5.23
C LEU A 95 -1.71 6.84 4.83
N LEU A 96 -2.29 5.67 4.68
CA LEU A 96 -3.71 5.53 4.36
C LEU A 96 -4.59 6.11 5.46
N LEU A 97 -4.28 5.82 6.73
CA LEU A 97 -5.01 6.38 7.87
C LEU A 97 -4.85 7.91 7.92
N TYR A 98 -3.66 8.41 7.65
CA TYR A 98 -3.39 9.85 7.59
C TYR A 98 -4.26 10.54 6.52
N MET A 99 -4.51 9.87 5.40
CA MET A 99 -5.35 10.37 4.30
C MET A 99 -6.85 10.21 4.57
N GLY A 100 -7.25 9.55 5.65
CA GLY A 100 -8.65 9.40 6.04
C GLY A 100 -9.32 8.08 5.65
N PHE A 101 -8.53 7.12 5.18
CA PHE A 101 -9.09 5.79 4.84
C PHE A 101 -9.38 4.95 6.08
#